data_adadf7a6c60d13fc734094b254e58ad0
#
_entry.id   adadf7a6c60d13fc734094b254e58ad0
#
_cell.length_a   1.000
_cell.length_b   1.000
_cell.length_c   1.000
_cell.angle_alpha   90.00
_cell.angle_beta   90.00
_cell.angle_gamma   90.00
#
_symmetry.space_group_name_H-M   'P 1'
#
loop_
_entity.id
_entity.type
_entity.pdbx_description
1 polymer ?
#
loop_
_entity_poly.entity_id
_entity_poly.type
_entity_poly.pdbx_seq_one_letter_code
_entity_poly.pdbx_strand_id
1 'polypeptide(L)'
;MSQVSRRVLDKELEDYIFDNFIKTIARLNKKDEIQNFLNDLLSPIEKTMLIKRLAIAVMLTKGYTYEEIDHTIKVSRPTIKNVSLSLKYTQKGGYQKAVEEILKDQRREAFFDKIEEILLTLSPPKLYGSGAYERKRKQGKELFRRKSLRNNFSP
;
A
#
# COMPACT_ATOMS: atom_id res chain seq x y z
N MET A 1 14.21 -1.51 12.86
CA MET A 1 14.73 -0.82 11.66
C MET A 1 15.88 -1.63 11.10
N SER A 2 15.85 -1.98 9.82
CA SER A 2 17.04 -2.51 9.17
C SER A 2 18.08 -1.39 9.16
N GLN A 3 19.15 -1.57 9.92
CA GLN A 3 20.25 -0.59 9.94
C GLN A 3 21.09 -0.81 8.67
N VAL A 4 21.19 0.22 7.86
CA VAL A 4 22.17 0.26 6.79
C VAL A 4 23.55 0.32 7.43
N SER A 5 24.49 -0.50 6.91
CA SER A 5 25.88 -0.48 7.35
C SER A 5 26.42 0.98 7.36
N ARG A 6 27.20 1.33 8.38
CA ARG A 6 27.87 2.65 8.45
C ARG A 6 28.95 2.81 7.37
N ARG A 7 29.33 1.72 6.71
CA ARG A 7 30.26 1.78 5.55
C ARG A 7 29.43 2.23 4.33
N VAL A 8 29.74 3.42 3.85
CA VAL A 8 29.08 4.01 2.68
C VAL A 8 29.66 3.34 1.43
N LEU A 9 28.79 2.87 0.55
CA LEU A 9 29.18 2.43 -0.78
C LEU A 9 29.61 3.67 -1.59
N ASP A 10 30.57 3.50 -2.49
CA ASP A 10 30.84 4.54 -3.47
C ASP A 10 29.59 4.83 -4.30
N LYS A 11 29.30 6.11 -4.53
CA LYS A 11 28.05 6.53 -5.15
C LYS A 11 27.90 6.03 -6.59
N GLU A 12 28.98 6.01 -7.36
CA GLU A 12 28.95 5.49 -8.73
C GLU A 12 28.64 3.99 -8.76
N LEU A 13 29.22 3.25 -7.81
CA LEU A 13 28.95 1.82 -7.65
C LEU A 13 27.51 1.56 -7.20
N GLU A 14 26.98 2.36 -6.28
CA GLU A 14 25.59 2.28 -5.82
C GLU A 14 24.61 2.50 -6.98
N ASP A 15 24.82 3.56 -7.76
CA ASP A 15 23.99 3.89 -8.93
C ASP A 15 24.06 2.79 -9.99
N TYR A 16 25.25 2.24 -10.24
CA TYR A 16 25.44 1.13 -11.19
C TYR A 16 24.70 -0.14 -10.74
N ILE A 17 24.81 -0.51 -9.47
CA ILE A 17 24.12 -1.68 -8.91
C ILE A 17 22.60 -1.47 -8.97
N PHE A 18 22.12 -0.27 -8.63
CA PHE A 18 20.71 0.05 -8.69
C PHE A 18 20.15 0.00 -10.11
N ASP A 19 20.87 0.53 -11.10
CA ASP A 19 20.49 0.45 -12.52
C ASP A 19 20.39 -1.01 -12.99
N ASN A 20 21.36 -1.85 -12.62
CA ASN A 20 21.30 -3.28 -12.92
C ASN A 20 20.13 -4.00 -12.22
N PHE A 21 19.82 -3.61 -11.00
CA PHE A 21 18.63 -4.13 -10.27
C PHE A 21 17.34 -3.80 -11.03
N ILE A 22 17.16 -2.56 -11.47
CA ILE A 22 16.00 -2.15 -12.26
C ILE A 22 15.93 -2.90 -13.58
N LYS A 23 17.08 -3.02 -14.32
CA LYS A 23 17.14 -3.78 -15.56
C LYS A 23 16.81 -5.25 -15.37
N THR A 24 17.20 -5.84 -14.24
CA THR A 24 16.88 -7.23 -13.90
C THR A 24 15.38 -7.39 -13.71
N ILE A 25 14.74 -6.56 -12.90
CA ILE A 25 13.27 -6.61 -12.70
C ILE A 25 12.54 -6.40 -14.03
N ALA A 26 12.99 -5.46 -14.87
CA ALA A 26 12.36 -5.18 -16.16
C ALA A 26 12.43 -6.35 -17.16
N ARG A 27 13.40 -7.26 -17.01
CA ARG A 27 13.53 -8.46 -17.83
C ARG A 27 12.69 -9.65 -17.33
N LEU A 28 12.33 -9.65 -16.05
CA LEU A 28 11.46 -10.68 -15.47
C LEU A 28 10.02 -10.44 -15.91
N ASN A 29 9.49 -11.30 -16.77
CA ASN A 29 8.14 -11.12 -17.35
C ASN A 29 7.06 -11.89 -16.62
N LYS A 30 7.43 -12.91 -15.85
CA LYS A 30 6.48 -13.76 -15.12
C LYS A 30 6.39 -13.31 -13.67
N LYS A 31 5.16 -13.31 -13.16
CA LYS A 31 4.88 -12.97 -11.76
C LYS A 31 5.70 -13.83 -10.79
N ASP A 32 5.81 -15.13 -11.07
CA ASP A 32 6.50 -16.08 -10.18
C ASP A 32 8.02 -15.82 -10.17
N GLU A 33 8.61 -15.46 -11.31
CA GLU A 33 10.04 -15.08 -11.39
C GLU A 33 10.31 -13.81 -10.56
N ILE A 34 9.47 -12.79 -10.67
CA ILE A 34 9.59 -11.56 -9.88
C ILE A 34 9.42 -11.87 -8.39
N GLN A 35 8.42 -12.70 -8.05
CA GLN A 35 8.16 -13.07 -6.67
C GLN A 35 9.31 -13.84 -6.04
N ASN A 36 9.87 -14.82 -6.74
CA ASN A 36 11.02 -15.59 -6.29
C ASN A 36 12.24 -14.69 -6.11
N PHE A 37 12.56 -13.86 -7.11
CA PHE A 37 13.67 -12.91 -7.03
C PHE A 37 13.55 -11.97 -5.81
N LEU A 38 12.36 -11.39 -5.58
CA LEU A 38 12.13 -10.51 -4.43
C LEU A 38 12.15 -11.28 -3.10
N ASN A 39 11.70 -12.54 -3.10
CA ASN A 39 11.75 -13.38 -1.90
C ASN A 39 13.18 -13.72 -1.48
N ASP A 40 14.06 -13.96 -2.45
CA ASP A 40 15.45 -14.29 -2.18
C ASP A 40 16.27 -13.04 -1.83
N LEU A 41 15.93 -11.90 -2.43
CA LEU A 41 16.66 -10.63 -2.23
C LEU A 41 16.30 -9.95 -0.90
N LEU A 42 15.04 -10.00 -0.50
CA LEU A 42 14.52 -9.23 0.63
C LEU A 42 14.28 -10.12 1.85
N SER A 43 14.76 -9.66 3.00
CA SER A 43 14.38 -10.26 4.28
C SER A 43 12.87 -10.13 4.54
N PRO A 44 12.28 -10.96 5.41
CA PRO A 44 10.85 -10.85 5.77
C PRO A 44 10.45 -9.46 6.28
N ILE A 45 11.35 -8.78 7.01
CA ILE A 45 11.11 -7.43 7.53
C ILE A 45 11.07 -6.41 6.40
N GLU A 46 12.00 -6.47 5.46
CA GLU A 46 12.06 -5.56 4.31
C GLU A 46 10.84 -5.73 3.40
N LYS A 47 10.42 -6.98 3.15
CA LYS A 47 9.15 -7.27 2.43
C LYS A 47 7.97 -6.61 3.12
N THR A 48 7.85 -6.78 4.44
CA THR A 48 6.78 -6.16 5.22
C THR A 48 6.82 -4.63 5.12
N MET A 49 8.01 -4.02 5.19
CA MET A 49 8.17 -2.57 5.06
C MET A 49 7.74 -2.06 3.68
N LEU A 50 8.09 -2.76 2.59
CA LEU A 50 7.67 -2.39 1.23
C LEU A 50 6.16 -2.50 1.06
N ILE A 51 5.56 -3.60 1.53
CA ILE A 51 4.11 -3.82 1.49
C ILE A 51 3.37 -2.71 2.24
N LYS A 52 3.82 -2.38 3.46
CA LYS A 52 3.22 -1.31 4.25
C LYS A 52 3.33 0.05 3.57
N ARG A 53 4.48 0.39 3.00
CA ARG A 53 4.66 1.66 2.25
C ARG A 53 3.73 1.76 1.05
N LEU A 54 3.58 0.68 0.30
CA LEU A 54 2.65 0.64 -0.84
C LEU A 54 1.19 0.81 -0.37
N ALA A 55 0.80 0.11 0.68
CA ALA A 55 -0.54 0.23 1.27
C ALA A 55 -0.83 1.65 1.76
N ILE A 56 0.13 2.31 2.43
CA ILE A 56 0.01 3.71 2.84
C ILE A 56 -0.20 4.62 1.63
N ALA A 57 0.58 4.45 0.56
CA ALA A 57 0.45 5.27 -0.65
C ALA A 57 -0.95 5.16 -1.25
N VAL A 58 -1.47 3.95 -1.34
CA VAL A 58 -2.82 3.70 -1.86
C VAL A 58 -3.89 4.30 -0.95
N MET A 59 -3.79 4.11 0.37
CA MET A 59 -4.76 4.67 1.33
C MET A 59 -4.77 6.20 1.30
N LEU A 60 -3.61 6.83 1.25
CA LEU A 60 -3.49 8.29 1.13
C LEU A 60 -4.16 8.81 -0.16
N THR A 61 -3.97 8.13 -1.27
CA THR A 61 -4.59 8.50 -2.56
C THR A 61 -6.12 8.35 -2.52
N LYS A 62 -6.64 7.41 -1.74
CA LYS A 62 -8.07 7.26 -1.49
C LYS A 62 -8.63 8.23 -0.42
N GLY A 63 -7.80 9.10 0.14
CA GLY A 63 -8.22 10.12 1.10
C GLY A 63 -8.37 9.64 2.54
N TYR A 64 -7.79 8.49 2.91
CA TYR A 64 -7.76 8.05 4.31
C TYR A 64 -6.91 8.98 5.16
N THR A 65 -7.35 9.20 6.40
CA THR A 65 -6.62 10.00 7.38
C THR A 65 -5.39 9.25 7.92
N TYR A 66 -4.43 9.97 8.45
CA TYR A 66 -3.24 9.37 9.09
C TYR A 66 -3.62 8.48 10.27
N GLU A 67 -4.69 8.82 11.00
CA GLU A 67 -5.18 8.01 12.11
C GLU A 67 -5.73 6.67 11.63
N GLU A 68 -6.54 6.67 10.57
CA GLU A 68 -7.08 5.45 9.97
C GLU A 68 -5.96 4.56 9.42
N ILE A 69 -4.95 5.14 8.79
CA ILE A 69 -3.79 4.41 8.26
C ILE A 69 -2.97 3.79 9.39
N ASP A 70 -2.66 4.56 10.44
CA ASP A 70 -1.94 4.08 11.62
C ASP A 70 -2.66 2.88 12.25
N HIS A 71 -3.96 3.02 12.51
CA HIS A 71 -4.77 1.96 13.08
C HIS A 71 -4.86 0.71 12.22
N THR A 72 -4.91 0.86 10.90
CA THR A 72 -5.09 -0.26 9.96
C THR A 72 -3.79 -0.99 9.65
N ILE A 73 -2.76 -0.23 9.28
CA ILE A 73 -1.48 -0.77 8.80
C ILE A 73 -0.48 -0.98 9.96
N LYS A 74 -0.75 -0.42 11.14
CA LYS A 74 0.14 -0.47 12.31
C LYS A 74 1.52 0.08 11.96
N VAL A 75 1.57 1.37 11.63
CA VAL A 75 2.77 2.11 11.26
C VAL A 75 2.80 3.45 11.99
N SER A 76 3.99 3.97 12.24
CA SER A 76 4.15 5.27 12.87
C SER A 76 3.76 6.43 11.94
N ARG A 77 3.26 7.51 12.52
CA ARG A 77 2.93 8.75 11.78
C ARG A 77 4.10 9.31 10.96
N PRO A 78 5.37 9.31 11.43
CA PRO A 78 6.51 9.70 10.61
C PRO A 78 6.64 8.87 9.32
N THR A 79 6.39 7.55 9.39
CA THR A 79 6.41 6.69 8.19
C THR A 79 5.33 7.10 7.19
N ILE A 80 4.11 7.38 7.66
CA ILE A 80 3.00 7.86 6.81
C ILE A 80 3.35 9.20 6.17
N LYS A 81 3.92 10.13 6.97
CA LYS A 81 4.36 11.45 6.49
C LYS A 81 5.40 11.32 5.37
N ASN A 82 6.39 10.44 5.53
CA ASN A 82 7.42 10.23 4.51
C ASN A 82 6.83 9.74 3.19
N VAL A 83 5.90 8.80 3.23
CA VAL A 83 5.19 8.32 2.01
C VAL A 83 4.33 9.44 1.41
N SER A 84 3.64 10.23 2.24
CA SER A 84 2.85 11.38 1.79
C SER A 84 3.71 12.43 1.08
N LEU A 85 4.90 12.74 1.62
CA LEU A 85 5.86 13.63 0.98
C LEU A 85 6.34 13.08 -0.37
N SER A 86 6.66 11.79 -0.42
CA SER A 86 7.06 11.14 -1.68
C SER A 86 5.95 11.21 -2.73
N LEU A 87 4.67 10.98 -2.35
CA LEU A 87 3.54 11.11 -3.26
C LEU A 87 3.36 12.54 -3.81
N LYS A 88 3.60 13.55 -2.97
CA LYS A 88 3.33 14.97 -3.34
C LYS A 88 4.48 15.61 -4.10
N TYR A 89 5.72 15.29 -3.74
CA TYR A 89 6.89 16.07 -4.17
C TYR A 89 7.87 15.31 -5.07
N THR A 90 7.68 14.00 -5.32
CA THR A 90 8.56 13.27 -6.22
C THR A 90 8.24 13.62 -7.67
N GLN A 91 9.13 14.34 -8.33
CA GLN A 91 8.97 14.80 -9.72
C GLN A 91 8.77 13.65 -10.73
N LYS A 92 9.28 12.47 -10.47
CA LYS A 92 9.18 11.30 -11.38
C LYS A 92 7.86 10.54 -11.29
N GLY A 93 6.99 10.84 -10.33
CA GLY A 93 5.64 10.28 -10.22
C GLY A 93 5.55 8.75 -10.10
N GLY A 94 6.62 8.07 -9.66
CA GLY A 94 6.66 6.61 -9.58
C GLY A 94 5.57 6.01 -8.70
N TYR A 95 5.35 6.57 -7.50
CA TYR A 95 4.25 6.17 -6.63
C TYR A 95 2.89 6.43 -7.26
N GLN A 96 2.71 7.60 -7.89
CA GLN A 96 1.43 7.97 -8.51
C GLN A 96 1.05 6.97 -9.59
N LYS A 97 1.96 6.68 -10.52
CA LYS A 97 1.73 5.69 -11.59
C LYS A 97 1.43 4.30 -11.03
N ALA A 98 2.22 3.83 -10.06
CA ALA A 98 1.99 2.52 -9.45
C ALA A 98 0.63 2.44 -8.76
N VAL A 99 0.23 3.49 -8.03
CA VAL A 99 -1.07 3.56 -7.35
C VAL A 99 -2.21 3.64 -8.36
N GLU A 100 -2.08 4.43 -9.43
CA GLU A 100 -3.08 4.49 -10.50
C GLU A 100 -3.30 3.14 -11.16
N GLU A 101 -2.24 2.41 -11.48
CA GLU A 101 -2.34 1.04 -12.02
C GLU A 101 -3.02 0.08 -11.02
N ILE A 102 -2.71 0.24 -9.73
CA ILE A 102 -3.38 -0.51 -8.68
C ILE A 102 -4.88 -0.17 -8.62
N LEU A 103 -5.25 1.08 -8.78
CA LEU A 103 -6.64 1.53 -8.72
C LEU A 103 -7.46 1.17 -9.96
N LYS A 104 -6.84 1.05 -11.14
CA LYS A 104 -7.50 0.67 -12.38
C LYS A 104 -7.88 -0.82 -12.46
N ASP A 105 -7.20 -1.67 -11.73
CA ASP A 105 -7.46 -3.12 -11.77
C ASP A 105 -8.65 -3.49 -10.88
N GLN A 106 -9.78 -3.81 -11.49
CA GLN A 106 -11.02 -4.21 -10.80
C GLN A 106 -10.85 -5.47 -9.91
N ARG A 107 -9.91 -6.36 -10.22
CA ARG A 107 -9.59 -7.52 -9.38
C ARG A 107 -8.99 -7.12 -8.02
N ARG A 108 -8.52 -5.89 -7.89
CA ARG A 108 -7.93 -5.34 -6.66
C ARG A 108 -8.94 -4.62 -5.78
N GLU A 109 -10.20 -4.47 -6.22
CA GLU A 109 -11.29 -4.03 -5.32
C GLU A 109 -11.38 -4.91 -4.08
N ALA A 110 -11.10 -6.21 -4.19
CA ALA A 110 -11.04 -7.14 -3.07
C ALA A 110 -9.99 -6.75 -2.01
N PHE A 111 -8.86 -6.18 -2.41
CA PHE A 111 -7.83 -5.67 -1.49
C PHE A 111 -8.35 -4.46 -0.71
N PHE A 112 -9.02 -3.54 -1.39
CA PHE A 112 -9.60 -2.36 -0.74
C PHE A 112 -10.78 -2.70 0.15
N ASP A 113 -11.64 -3.60 -0.29
CA ASP A 113 -12.73 -4.10 0.53
C ASP A 113 -12.21 -4.74 1.82
N LYS A 114 -11.05 -5.43 1.74
CA LYS A 114 -10.41 -5.99 2.93
C LYS A 114 -9.87 -4.92 3.86
N ILE A 115 -9.25 -3.86 3.34
CA ILE A 115 -8.81 -2.71 4.13
C ILE A 115 -10.02 -2.01 4.77
N GLU A 116 -11.08 -1.75 4.01
CA GLU A 116 -12.30 -1.13 4.53
C GLU A 116 -12.99 -2.00 5.60
N GLU A 117 -13.01 -3.32 5.41
CA GLU A 117 -13.52 -4.26 6.41
C GLU A 117 -12.72 -4.18 7.73
N ILE A 118 -11.39 -4.16 7.64
CA ILE A 118 -10.52 -4.00 8.79
C ILE A 118 -10.77 -2.65 9.49
N LEU A 119 -10.87 -1.56 8.73
CA LEU A 119 -11.17 -0.23 9.25
C LEU A 119 -12.52 -0.17 9.98
N LEU A 120 -13.55 -0.79 9.40
CA LEU A 120 -14.86 -0.86 10.01
C LEU A 120 -14.86 -1.66 11.31
N THR A 121 -14.05 -2.71 11.39
CA THR A 121 -13.94 -3.61 12.55
C THR A 121 -13.12 -2.98 13.68
N LEU A 122 -11.97 -2.35 13.35
CA LEU A 122 -11.02 -1.83 14.33
C LEU A 122 -11.37 -0.46 14.92
N SER A 123 -12.27 0.27 14.29
CA SER A 123 -12.68 1.59 14.77
C SER A 123 -14.17 1.62 14.99
N PRO A 124 -14.68 1.11 16.11
CA PRO A 124 -16.10 1.26 16.44
C PRO A 124 -16.45 2.75 16.50
N PRO A 125 -17.64 3.15 16.04
CA PRO A 125 -18.07 4.54 16.09
C PRO A 125 -18.16 4.99 17.55
N LYS A 126 -17.43 6.06 17.89
CA LYS A 126 -17.34 6.56 19.27
C LYS A 126 -18.65 7.12 19.81
N LEU A 127 -19.58 7.52 18.94
CA LEU A 127 -20.88 8.05 19.33
C LEU A 127 -21.93 7.72 18.27
N TYR A 128 -23.03 7.14 18.74
CA TYR A 128 -24.24 6.91 17.91
C TYR A 128 -24.79 8.25 17.42
N GLY A 129 -25.09 8.39 16.12
CA GLY A 129 -25.61 9.63 15.55
C GLY A 129 -24.56 10.70 15.21
N SER A 130 -23.28 10.47 15.48
CA SER A 130 -22.22 11.37 15.02
C SER A 130 -22.00 11.26 13.50
N GLY A 131 -21.54 12.35 12.85
CA GLY A 131 -21.22 12.31 11.42
C GLY A 131 -20.15 11.26 11.05
N ALA A 132 -19.33 10.83 12.01
CA ALA A 132 -18.41 9.71 11.86
C ALA A 132 -19.14 8.37 11.85
N TYR A 133 -20.15 8.20 12.67
CA TYR A 133 -21.02 7.01 12.68
C TYR A 133 -21.77 6.84 11.37
N GLU A 134 -22.36 7.92 10.86
CA GLU A 134 -23.12 7.87 9.61
C GLU A 134 -22.23 7.57 8.39
N ARG A 135 -21.03 8.18 8.34
CA ARG A 135 -20.04 7.84 7.30
C ARG A 135 -19.67 6.38 7.33
N LYS A 136 -19.37 5.81 8.49
CA LYS A 136 -19.05 4.38 8.64
C LYS A 136 -20.21 3.47 8.26
N ARG A 137 -21.43 3.83 8.66
CA ARG A 137 -22.64 3.08 8.29
C ARG A 137 -22.85 3.08 6.77
N LYS A 138 -22.61 4.22 6.11
CA LYS A 138 -22.68 4.35 4.65
C LYS A 138 -21.61 3.50 3.97
N GLN A 139 -20.35 3.58 4.43
CA GLN A 139 -19.24 2.78 3.93
C GLN A 139 -19.49 1.28 4.09
N GLY A 140 -19.99 0.86 5.26
CA GLY A 140 -20.34 -0.55 5.52
C GLY A 140 -21.44 -1.08 4.60
N LYS A 141 -22.48 -0.28 4.32
CA LYS A 141 -23.53 -0.65 3.37
C LYS A 141 -23.00 -0.76 1.94
N GLU A 142 -22.11 0.14 1.55
CA GLU A 142 -21.53 0.17 0.21
C GLU A 142 -20.56 -0.99 0.00
N LEU A 143 -19.77 -1.32 1.02
CA LEU A 143 -18.90 -2.49 1.04
C LEU A 143 -19.72 -3.80 0.92
N PHE A 144 -20.79 -3.93 1.70
CA PHE A 144 -21.68 -5.08 1.65
C PHE A 144 -22.31 -5.23 0.26
N ARG A 145 -22.79 -4.13 -0.34
CA ARG A 145 -23.35 -4.14 -1.70
C ARG A 145 -22.34 -4.59 -2.73
N ARG A 146 -21.08 -4.09 -2.69
CA ARG A 146 -20.01 -4.49 -3.61
C ARG A 146 -19.65 -5.96 -3.48
N LYS A 147 -19.54 -6.48 -2.25
CA LYS A 147 -19.28 -7.90 -1.99
C LYS A 147 -20.41 -8.79 -2.50
N SER A 148 -21.66 -8.39 -2.27
CA SER A 148 -22.86 -9.12 -2.74
C SER A 148 -22.91 -9.20 -4.26
N LEU A 149 -22.64 -8.11 -4.96
CA LEU A 149 -22.59 -8.10 -6.42
C LEU A 149 -21.49 -9.02 -6.96
N ARG A 150 -20.29 -9.01 -6.39
CA ARG A 150 -19.20 -9.91 -6.80
C ARG A 150 -19.54 -11.37 -6.63
N ASN A 151 -20.11 -11.74 -5.48
CA ASN A 151 -20.48 -13.13 -5.20
C ASN A 151 -21.58 -13.66 -6.14
N ASN A 152 -22.45 -12.76 -6.63
CA ASN A 152 -23.53 -13.14 -7.55
C ASN A 152 -23.07 -13.26 -9.02
N PHE A 153 -21.89 -12.73 -9.37
CA PHE A 153 -21.34 -12.74 -10.72
C PHE A 153 -20.03 -13.56 -10.85
N SER A 154 -19.62 -14.28 -9.80
CA SER A 154 -18.53 -15.26 -9.90
C SER A 154 -19.12 -16.58 -10.35
N PRO A 155 -18.64 -17.18 -11.49
CA PRO A 155 -19.08 -18.49 -11.96
C PRO A 155 -18.66 -19.60 -11.01
#